data_887b994d4a41e7df42b23bdc37fc1262
#
_entry.id   887b994d4a41e7df42b23bdc37fc1262
#
_cell.length_a   1.000
_cell.length_b   1.000
_cell.length_c   1.000
_cell.angle_alpha   90.00
_cell.angle_beta   90.00
_cell.angle_gamma   90.00
#
_symmetry.space_group_name_H-M   'P 1'
#
loop_
_entity.id
_entity.type
_entity.pdbx_description
1 polymer ?
#
loop_
_entity_poly.entity_id
_entity_poly.type
_entity_poly.pdbx_seq_one_letter_code
_entity_poly.pdbx_strand_id
1 'polypeptide(L)'
;RLAQPGELEGNAGLRHVLKVESDVAKAAANLESPVVLTTSFPKGPFGDAVRTGCGIVAAGGIAVLRLTLNGFDTHQNQAGLHANLLRQLADGLLALRSGLVELNRWQDTLVMTYAEFGRRARENQSGGTDHGTAAPHFVLGGRVRGGLYGSPPALDRLDGNGNLPFAVDFRS
;
A
#
# COMPACT_ATOMS: atom_id res chain seq x y z
N ARG A 1 -35.36 -2.88 -10.42
CA ARG A 1 -35.86 -1.91 -11.43
C ARG A 1 -34.65 -1.12 -11.90
N LEU A 2 -34.27 -1.23 -13.16
CA LEU A 2 -33.20 -0.41 -13.73
C LEU A 2 -33.65 1.05 -13.78
N ALA A 3 -32.78 1.98 -13.36
CA ALA A 3 -33.09 3.40 -13.36
C ALA A 3 -33.40 3.89 -14.79
N GLN A 4 -34.41 4.75 -14.91
CA GLN A 4 -34.77 5.35 -16.21
C GLN A 4 -33.71 6.41 -16.61
N PRO A 5 -33.42 6.59 -17.90
CA PRO A 5 -32.38 7.53 -18.37
C PRO A 5 -32.50 8.95 -17.79
N GLY A 6 -33.72 9.47 -17.59
CA GLY A 6 -33.95 10.80 -17.00
C GLY A 6 -33.66 10.92 -15.50
N GLU A 7 -33.62 9.80 -14.76
CA GLU A 7 -33.25 9.79 -13.34
C GLU A 7 -31.75 9.97 -13.13
N LEU A 8 -30.95 9.75 -14.18
CA LEU A 8 -29.50 9.86 -14.15
C LEU A 8 -29.02 11.32 -14.29
N GLU A 9 -29.76 12.17 -14.98
CA GLU A 9 -29.28 13.53 -15.30
C GLU A 9 -29.20 14.45 -14.08
N GLY A 10 -30.05 14.23 -13.06
CA GLY A 10 -30.11 15.03 -11.84
C GLY A 10 -29.26 14.53 -10.66
N ASN A 11 -28.79 13.26 -10.66
CA ASN A 11 -28.17 12.63 -9.50
C ASN A 11 -26.66 12.37 -9.70
N ALA A 12 -25.81 13.27 -9.18
CA ALA A 12 -24.35 13.15 -9.27
C ALA A 12 -23.80 11.89 -8.57
N GLY A 13 -24.42 11.49 -7.45
CA GLY A 13 -24.02 10.28 -6.71
C GLY A 13 -24.32 9.01 -7.52
N LEU A 14 -25.49 8.91 -8.12
CA LEU A 14 -25.86 7.76 -8.95
C LEU A 14 -24.99 7.66 -10.19
N ARG A 15 -24.67 8.79 -10.85
CA ARG A 15 -23.72 8.80 -11.98
C ARG A 15 -22.34 8.30 -11.56
N HIS A 16 -21.88 8.71 -10.39
CA HIS A 16 -20.59 8.27 -9.85
C HIS A 16 -20.58 6.75 -9.61
N VAL A 17 -21.62 6.19 -8.98
CA VAL A 17 -21.74 4.75 -8.72
C VAL A 17 -21.75 3.96 -10.04
N LEU A 18 -22.57 4.37 -11.03
CA LEU A 18 -22.63 3.70 -12.32
C LEU A 18 -21.31 3.80 -13.10
N LYS A 19 -20.62 4.93 -12.98
CA LYS A 19 -19.28 5.07 -13.57
C LYS A 19 -18.30 4.11 -12.93
N VAL A 20 -18.26 4.02 -11.60
CA VAL A 20 -17.40 3.08 -10.87
C VAL A 20 -17.71 1.64 -11.24
N GLU A 21 -19.00 1.27 -11.31
CA GLU A 21 -19.42 -0.08 -11.74
C GLU A 21 -18.96 -0.40 -13.18
N SER A 22 -19.12 0.54 -14.11
CA SER A 22 -18.62 0.40 -15.48
C SER A 22 -17.10 0.28 -15.54
N ASP A 23 -16.38 1.08 -14.74
CA ASP A 23 -14.91 1.05 -14.70
C ASP A 23 -14.40 -0.27 -14.09
N VAL A 24 -15.10 -0.81 -13.08
CA VAL A 24 -14.82 -2.13 -12.48
C VAL A 24 -15.07 -3.24 -13.51
N ALA A 25 -16.19 -3.19 -14.26
CA ALA A 25 -16.50 -4.18 -15.29
C ALA A 25 -15.46 -4.18 -16.41
N LYS A 26 -15.01 -2.99 -16.87
CA LYS A 26 -13.93 -2.85 -17.85
C LYS A 26 -12.60 -3.39 -17.34
N ALA A 27 -12.25 -3.08 -16.08
CA ALA A 27 -11.04 -3.60 -15.45
C ALA A 27 -11.07 -5.12 -15.35
N ALA A 28 -12.22 -5.71 -14.98
CA ALA A 28 -12.42 -7.16 -14.92
C ALA A 28 -12.26 -7.81 -16.32
N ALA A 29 -12.87 -7.23 -17.35
CA ALA A 29 -12.74 -7.73 -18.72
C ALA A 29 -11.28 -7.70 -19.23
N ASN A 30 -10.51 -6.67 -18.83
CA ASN A 30 -9.09 -6.57 -19.19
C ASN A 30 -8.23 -7.64 -18.48
N LEU A 31 -8.71 -8.25 -17.38
CA LEU A 31 -8.03 -9.34 -16.69
C LEU A 31 -8.23 -10.72 -17.35
N GLU A 32 -9.16 -10.85 -18.29
CA GLU A 32 -9.42 -12.11 -19.04
C GLU A 32 -8.27 -12.51 -19.97
N SER A 33 -7.35 -11.59 -20.25
CA SER A 33 -6.12 -11.89 -21.01
C SER A 33 -4.90 -11.63 -20.11
N PRO A 34 -4.55 -12.56 -19.22
CA PRO A 34 -3.47 -12.35 -18.26
C PRO A 34 -2.14 -12.16 -18.98
N VAL A 35 -1.46 -11.07 -18.69
CA VAL A 35 -0.06 -10.88 -19.10
C VAL A 35 0.78 -11.88 -18.35
N VAL A 36 1.52 -12.71 -19.08
CA VAL A 36 2.45 -13.66 -18.49
C VAL A 36 3.74 -12.91 -18.17
N LEU A 37 4.04 -12.81 -16.87
CA LEU A 37 5.28 -12.21 -16.38
C LEU A 37 6.30 -13.30 -16.07
N THR A 38 7.57 -13.03 -16.40
CA THR A 38 8.71 -13.88 -16.03
C THR A 38 9.16 -13.62 -14.59
N THR A 39 8.78 -12.49 -14.02
CA THR A 39 9.02 -12.11 -12.63
C THR A 39 8.53 -13.20 -11.67
N SER A 40 9.39 -13.63 -10.76
CA SER A 40 9.03 -14.52 -9.66
C SER A 40 8.33 -13.73 -8.54
N PHE A 41 7.14 -14.17 -8.13
CA PHE A 41 6.39 -13.57 -7.05
C PHE A 41 6.46 -14.43 -5.79
N PRO A 42 6.55 -13.83 -4.58
CA PRO A 42 6.49 -14.57 -3.33
C PRO A 42 5.20 -15.39 -3.23
N LYS A 43 5.29 -16.55 -2.57
CA LYS A 43 4.09 -17.35 -2.26
C LYS A 43 3.27 -16.68 -1.16
N GLY A 44 1.96 -16.83 -1.25
CA GLY A 44 1.01 -16.36 -0.24
C GLY A 44 0.21 -15.12 -0.67
N PRO A 45 -0.76 -14.70 0.17
CA PRO A 45 -1.77 -13.70 -0.22
C PRO A 45 -1.20 -12.37 -0.71
N PHE A 46 -0.12 -11.88 -0.09
CA PHE A 46 0.48 -10.62 -0.50
C PHE A 46 1.22 -10.74 -1.84
N GLY A 47 1.96 -11.83 -2.05
CA GLY A 47 2.63 -12.08 -3.33
C GLY A 47 1.63 -12.25 -4.48
N ASP A 48 0.50 -12.92 -4.22
CA ASP A 48 -0.59 -13.08 -5.19
C ASP A 48 -1.25 -11.74 -5.50
N ALA A 49 -1.45 -10.89 -4.49
CA ALA A 49 -1.95 -9.53 -4.67
C ALA A 49 -0.99 -8.66 -5.50
N VAL A 50 0.32 -8.79 -5.28
CA VAL A 50 1.34 -8.08 -6.07
C VAL A 50 1.33 -8.55 -7.52
N ARG A 51 1.25 -9.85 -7.76
CA ARG A 51 1.13 -10.42 -9.11
C ARG A 51 -0.10 -9.88 -9.84
N THR A 52 -1.26 -9.94 -9.19
CA THR A 52 -2.52 -9.42 -9.71
C THR A 52 -2.41 -7.93 -10.01
N GLY A 53 -1.79 -7.17 -9.09
CA GLY A 53 -1.53 -5.75 -9.27
C GLY A 53 -0.70 -5.44 -10.51
N CYS A 54 0.36 -6.21 -10.78
CA CYS A 54 1.14 -6.08 -12.01
C CYS A 54 0.29 -6.36 -13.26
N GLY A 55 -0.59 -7.38 -13.21
CA GLY A 55 -1.52 -7.68 -14.30
C GLY A 55 -2.50 -6.54 -14.58
N ILE A 56 -3.04 -5.92 -13.52
CA ILE A 56 -3.92 -4.75 -13.62
C ILE A 56 -3.17 -3.55 -14.23
N VAL A 57 -1.93 -3.30 -13.81
CA VAL A 57 -1.09 -2.24 -14.41
C VAL A 57 -0.80 -2.50 -15.88
N ALA A 58 -0.57 -3.77 -16.25
CA ALA A 58 -0.35 -4.16 -17.64
C ALA A 58 -1.56 -3.88 -18.53
N ALA A 59 -2.76 -4.14 -18.02
CA ALA A 59 -4.01 -3.84 -18.72
C ALA A 59 -4.24 -2.33 -18.95
N GLY A 60 -3.59 -1.49 -18.14
CA GLY A 60 -3.66 -0.02 -18.26
C GLY A 60 -4.95 0.58 -17.74
N GLY A 61 -5.10 1.90 -17.92
CA GLY A 61 -6.33 2.63 -17.58
C GLY A 61 -6.53 2.91 -16.08
N ILE A 62 -5.56 2.61 -15.22
CA ILE A 62 -5.61 2.90 -13.78
C ILE A 62 -4.68 4.04 -13.40
N ALA A 63 -5.14 4.91 -12.50
CA ALA A 63 -4.33 5.96 -11.92
C ALA A 63 -3.76 5.56 -10.55
N VAL A 64 -4.50 4.77 -9.78
CA VAL A 64 -4.11 4.35 -8.41
C VAL A 64 -4.43 2.87 -8.22
N LEU A 65 -3.47 2.14 -7.65
CA LEU A 65 -3.63 0.76 -7.21
C LEU A 65 -3.27 0.68 -5.72
N ARG A 66 -4.13 0.08 -4.93
CA ARG A 66 -3.88 -0.19 -3.52
C ARG A 66 -3.63 -1.69 -3.31
N LEU A 67 -2.51 -2.02 -2.66
CA LEU A 67 -2.19 -3.36 -2.18
C LEU A 67 -2.17 -3.34 -0.65
N THR A 68 -2.64 -4.40 -0.02
CA THR A 68 -2.74 -4.48 1.45
C THR A 68 -1.96 -5.67 1.98
N LEU A 69 -1.08 -5.41 2.94
CA LEU A 69 -0.42 -6.42 3.76
C LEU A 69 -0.90 -6.25 5.19
N ASN A 70 -1.69 -7.21 5.67
CA ASN A 70 -2.26 -7.21 7.02
C ASN A 70 -1.32 -7.84 8.05
N GLY A 71 -1.64 -7.68 9.34
CA GLY A 71 -0.99 -8.36 10.45
C GLY A 71 -0.04 -7.52 11.26
N PHE A 72 0.15 -6.24 10.92
CA PHE A 72 1.03 -5.32 11.66
C PHE A 72 0.50 -4.88 13.03
N ASP A 73 -0.75 -5.17 13.35
CA ASP A 73 -1.33 -4.83 14.66
C ASP A 73 -0.90 -5.85 15.75
N THR A 74 0.38 -5.85 16.05
CA THR A 74 1.03 -6.79 16.95
C THR A 74 1.29 -6.14 18.32
N HIS A 75 0.58 -6.58 19.36
CA HIS A 75 0.69 -6.06 20.72
C HIS A 75 1.42 -7.02 21.67
N GLN A 76 1.73 -8.23 21.22
CA GLN A 76 2.40 -9.25 22.02
C GLN A 76 3.30 -10.10 21.13
N ASN A 77 4.42 -10.60 21.69
CA ASN A 77 5.39 -11.47 21.00
C ASN A 77 5.78 -10.91 19.60
N GLN A 78 5.93 -9.58 19.51
CA GLN A 78 6.01 -8.83 18.26
C GLN A 78 7.24 -9.15 17.43
N ALA A 79 8.38 -9.37 18.03
CA ALA A 79 9.68 -9.39 17.33
C ALA A 79 9.71 -10.37 16.13
N GLY A 80 9.31 -11.63 16.34
CA GLY A 80 9.30 -12.62 15.26
C GLY A 80 8.21 -12.40 14.21
N LEU A 81 7.01 -12.02 14.66
CA LEU A 81 5.88 -11.70 13.77
C LEU A 81 6.20 -10.50 12.88
N HIS A 82 6.69 -9.43 13.47
CA HIS A 82 7.04 -8.20 12.76
C HIS A 82 8.19 -8.42 11.77
N ALA A 83 9.23 -9.14 12.15
CA ALA A 83 10.32 -9.50 11.25
C ALA A 83 9.83 -10.29 10.03
N ASN A 84 8.88 -11.22 10.22
CA ASN A 84 8.29 -11.96 9.11
C ASN A 84 7.44 -11.07 8.19
N LEU A 85 6.65 -10.15 8.75
CA LEU A 85 5.85 -9.20 7.98
C LEU A 85 6.74 -8.24 7.17
N LEU A 86 7.83 -7.75 7.76
CA LEU A 86 8.79 -6.91 7.06
C LEU A 86 9.48 -7.65 5.92
N ARG A 87 9.78 -8.95 6.09
CA ARG A 87 10.30 -9.77 5.01
C ARG A 87 9.28 -9.92 3.88
N GLN A 88 8.03 -10.23 4.21
CA GLN A 88 6.95 -10.32 3.20
C GLN A 88 6.78 -8.99 2.44
N LEU A 89 6.84 -7.87 3.15
CA LEU A 89 6.78 -6.53 2.55
C LEU A 89 7.96 -6.32 1.59
N ALA A 90 9.19 -6.61 2.04
CA ALA A 90 10.40 -6.44 1.24
C ALA A 90 10.38 -7.30 -0.02
N ASP A 91 10.05 -8.60 0.12
CA ASP A 91 9.97 -9.54 -1.00
C ASP A 91 8.87 -9.12 -1.99
N GLY A 92 7.72 -8.68 -1.48
CA GLY A 92 6.62 -8.18 -2.29
C GLY A 92 6.96 -6.90 -3.04
N LEU A 93 7.63 -5.93 -2.39
CA LEU A 93 8.06 -4.69 -3.03
C LEU A 93 9.14 -4.96 -4.09
N LEU A 94 10.05 -5.89 -3.85
CA LEU A 94 11.05 -6.32 -4.83
C LEU A 94 10.39 -6.95 -6.06
N ALA A 95 9.43 -7.86 -5.86
CA ALA A 95 8.68 -8.49 -6.94
C ALA A 95 7.83 -7.47 -7.70
N LEU A 96 7.17 -6.53 -7.01
CA LEU A 96 6.43 -5.42 -7.63
C LEU A 96 7.35 -4.59 -8.55
N ARG A 97 8.52 -4.18 -8.04
CA ARG A 97 9.51 -3.47 -8.83
C ARG A 97 9.91 -4.26 -10.07
N SER A 98 10.23 -5.54 -9.90
CA SER A 98 10.66 -6.40 -11.01
C SER A 98 9.58 -6.54 -12.08
N GLY A 99 8.33 -6.80 -11.68
CA GLY A 99 7.20 -6.86 -12.59
C GLY A 99 6.93 -5.52 -13.31
N LEU A 100 7.02 -4.39 -12.60
CA LEU A 100 6.86 -3.08 -13.21
C LEU A 100 8.00 -2.71 -14.17
N VAL A 101 9.21 -3.17 -13.92
CA VAL A 101 10.35 -3.04 -14.85
C VAL A 101 10.10 -3.88 -16.10
N GLU A 102 9.69 -5.14 -15.95
CA GLU A 102 9.35 -6.04 -17.05
C GLU A 102 8.25 -5.45 -17.95
N LEU A 103 7.26 -4.79 -17.34
CA LEU A 103 6.18 -4.08 -18.01
C LEU A 103 6.55 -2.72 -18.60
N ASN A 104 7.79 -2.25 -18.41
CA ASN A 104 8.23 -0.88 -18.77
C ASN A 104 7.39 0.22 -18.09
N ARG A 105 6.89 -0.03 -16.86
CA ARG A 105 6.06 0.90 -16.08
C ARG A 105 6.77 1.50 -14.86
N TRP A 106 7.95 1.00 -14.52
CA TRP A 106 8.66 1.45 -13.32
C TRP A 106 8.97 2.96 -13.31
N GLN A 107 9.32 3.53 -14.48
CA GLN A 107 9.64 4.95 -14.59
C GLN A 107 8.43 5.87 -14.39
N ASP A 108 7.22 5.36 -14.61
CA ASP A 108 5.97 6.11 -14.51
C ASP A 108 5.16 5.74 -13.27
N THR A 109 5.76 4.96 -12.36
CA THR A 109 5.10 4.49 -11.13
C THR A 109 5.75 5.13 -9.91
N LEU A 110 4.91 5.62 -9.01
CA LEU A 110 5.24 5.97 -7.64
C LEU A 110 4.60 4.95 -6.70
N VAL A 111 5.40 4.30 -5.89
CA VAL A 111 4.95 3.40 -4.83
C VAL A 111 5.23 4.07 -3.50
N MET A 112 4.24 4.14 -2.63
CA MET A 112 4.42 4.61 -1.26
C MET A 112 3.67 3.73 -0.28
N THR A 113 4.30 3.48 0.85
CA THR A 113 3.65 2.78 1.96
C THR A 113 2.91 3.80 2.82
N TYR A 114 1.82 3.36 3.43
CA TYR A 114 1.16 4.09 4.50
C TYR A 114 0.63 3.11 5.55
N ALA A 115 0.43 3.58 6.78
CA ALA A 115 -0.11 2.79 7.87
C ALA A 115 -1.15 3.62 8.62
N GLU A 116 -2.11 2.94 9.24
CA GLU A 116 -3.15 3.55 10.06
C GLU A 116 -2.59 4.14 11.35
N PHE A 117 -1.53 3.52 11.89
CA PHE A 117 -0.90 3.91 13.16
C PHE A 117 0.62 3.77 13.07
N GLY A 118 1.31 4.51 13.92
CA GLY A 118 2.71 4.28 14.27
C GLY A 118 2.85 3.44 15.53
N ARG A 119 4.06 3.35 16.07
CA ARG A 119 4.34 2.59 17.29
C ARG A 119 5.02 3.46 18.34
N ARG A 120 4.74 3.18 19.62
CA ARG A 120 5.52 3.70 20.72
C ARG A 120 6.91 3.10 20.71
N ALA A 121 7.90 3.86 21.20
CA ALA A 121 9.29 3.44 21.21
C ALA A 121 9.59 2.33 22.22
N ARG A 122 8.79 2.22 23.28
CA ARG A 122 9.01 1.26 24.37
C ARG A 122 8.19 0.00 24.19
N GLU A 123 8.81 -1.12 24.51
CA GLU A 123 8.14 -2.41 24.63
C GLU A 123 7.13 -2.38 25.78
N ASN A 124 5.96 -3.01 25.55
CA ASN A 124 4.94 -3.21 26.57
C ASN A 124 5.19 -4.52 27.34
N GLN A 125 4.38 -4.78 28.37
CA GLN A 125 4.52 -5.96 29.23
C GLN A 125 4.28 -7.30 28.53
N SER A 126 3.72 -7.28 27.32
CA SER A 126 3.40 -8.49 26.55
C SER A 126 4.44 -8.80 25.46
N GLY A 127 5.59 -8.12 25.44
CA GLY A 127 6.63 -8.30 24.43
C GLY A 127 6.23 -7.78 23.05
N GLY A 128 5.45 -6.71 23.02
CA GLY A 128 5.06 -5.97 21.84
C GLY A 128 5.16 -4.46 22.05
N THR A 129 4.52 -3.68 21.22
CA THR A 129 4.45 -2.22 21.36
C THR A 129 3.00 -1.74 21.18
N ASP A 130 2.64 -0.69 21.89
CA ASP A 130 1.37 -0.02 21.71
C ASP A 130 1.40 0.89 20.48
N HIS A 131 0.22 1.27 20.00
CA HIS A 131 0.10 2.27 18.94
C HIS A 131 0.73 3.59 19.36
N GLY A 132 1.34 4.27 18.41
CA GLY A 132 1.99 5.56 18.57
C GLY A 132 1.73 6.47 17.37
N THR A 133 2.37 7.62 17.36
CA THR A 133 2.10 8.72 16.43
C THR A 133 3.08 8.78 15.26
N ALA A 134 4.17 8.01 15.28
CA ALA A 134 5.20 8.08 14.24
C ALA A 134 5.54 6.70 13.68
N ALA A 135 5.78 6.65 12.38
CA ALA A 135 6.24 5.48 11.64
C ALA A 135 7.14 5.88 10.47
N PRO A 136 8.10 5.04 10.07
CA PRO A 136 8.79 5.21 8.81
C PRO A 136 7.91 4.77 7.65
N HIS A 137 8.02 5.49 6.53
CA HIS A 137 7.35 5.13 5.29
C HIS A 137 8.37 5.00 4.16
N PHE A 138 8.08 4.13 3.20
CA PHE A 138 8.91 3.92 2.03
C PHE A 138 8.27 4.58 0.82
N VAL A 139 9.10 5.27 0.03
CA VAL A 139 8.72 5.83 -1.26
C VAL A 139 9.67 5.29 -2.31
N LEU A 140 9.12 4.62 -3.33
CA LEU A 140 9.89 3.99 -4.39
C LEU A 140 9.32 4.38 -5.76
N GLY A 141 10.16 4.31 -6.77
CA GLY A 141 9.76 4.60 -8.15
C GLY A 141 10.97 4.89 -9.02
N GLY A 142 10.83 4.75 -10.33
CA GLY A 142 11.97 4.95 -11.24
C GLY A 142 12.52 6.38 -11.24
N ARG A 143 11.69 7.36 -10.90
CA ARG A 143 12.07 8.79 -10.83
C ARG A 143 12.25 9.30 -9.40
N VAL A 144 12.16 8.43 -8.40
CA VAL A 144 12.35 8.83 -7.00
C VAL A 144 13.82 9.07 -6.72
N ARG A 145 14.14 10.23 -6.17
CA ARG A 145 15.47 10.50 -5.65
C ARG A 145 15.63 9.72 -4.34
N GLY A 146 16.51 8.72 -4.33
CA GLY A 146 16.77 7.91 -3.14
C GLY A 146 17.42 8.75 -2.03
N GLY A 147 17.21 8.34 -0.77
CA GLY A 147 17.77 9.01 0.40
C GLY A 147 16.92 8.80 1.64
N LEU A 148 17.37 9.34 2.77
CA LEU A 148 16.62 9.44 4.00
C LEU A 148 16.06 10.86 4.11
N TYR A 149 14.77 10.97 4.34
CA TYR A 149 14.06 12.24 4.44
C TYR A 149 13.41 12.35 5.83
N GLY A 150 13.34 13.57 6.36
CA GLY A 150 12.88 13.86 7.69
C GLY A 150 14.01 13.84 8.73
N SER A 151 13.64 14.02 9.98
CA SER A 151 14.58 14.00 11.12
C SER A 151 14.65 12.59 11.71
N PRO A 152 15.83 12.15 12.19
CA PRO A 152 15.92 10.92 12.97
C PRO A 152 14.98 10.95 14.19
N PRO A 153 14.34 9.83 14.55
CA PRO A 153 13.46 9.79 15.71
C PRO A 153 14.25 10.05 17.01
N ALA A 154 13.74 10.98 17.82
CA ALA A 154 14.35 11.34 19.09
C ALA A 154 13.85 10.39 20.19
N LEU A 155 14.55 9.28 20.41
CA LEU A 155 14.17 8.24 21.38
C LEU A 155 14.29 8.71 22.84
N ASP A 156 15.04 9.77 23.07
CA ASP A 156 15.26 10.44 24.37
C ASP A 156 14.20 11.51 24.68
N ARG A 157 13.37 11.86 23.72
CA ARG A 157 12.36 12.93 23.82
C ARG A 157 10.97 12.43 23.46
N LEU A 158 10.46 11.47 24.24
CA LEU A 158 9.11 10.97 24.10
C LEU A 158 8.12 11.95 24.75
N ASP A 159 6.89 12.01 24.23
CA ASP A 159 5.80 12.73 24.89
C ASP A 159 5.36 12.05 26.22
N GLY A 160 4.44 12.68 26.95
CA GLY A 160 3.93 12.15 28.22
C GLY A 160 3.22 10.79 28.10
N ASN A 161 2.85 10.38 26.88
CA ASN A 161 2.23 9.09 26.57
C ASN A 161 3.22 8.07 26.00
N GLY A 162 4.51 8.42 25.87
CA GLY A 162 5.55 7.56 25.33
C GLY A 162 5.59 7.52 23.80
N ASN A 163 4.97 8.46 23.12
CA ASN A 163 5.01 8.56 21.66
C ASN A 163 6.29 9.27 21.21
N LEU A 164 6.74 8.89 20.01
CA LEU A 164 7.77 9.61 19.29
C LEU A 164 7.20 10.91 18.69
N PRO A 165 7.95 12.03 18.75
CA PRO A 165 7.60 13.20 17.97
C PRO A 165 7.71 12.87 16.48
N PHE A 166 6.70 13.22 15.68
CA PHE A 166 6.77 13.11 14.21
C PHE A 166 7.43 14.35 13.62
N ALA A 167 8.22 14.16 12.57
CA ALA A 167 8.93 15.26 11.89
C ALA A 167 8.08 15.91 10.81
N VAL A 168 7.15 15.17 10.20
CA VAL A 168 6.27 15.61 9.13
C VAL A 168 4.84 15.23 9.49
N ASP A 169 3.94 16.20 9.49
CA ASP A 169 2.50 15.95 9.58
C ASP A 169 1.99 15.63 8.16
N PHE A 170 1.45 14.43 7.97
CA PHE A 170 0.92 14.01 6.67
C PHE A 170 -0.27 14.86 6.16
N ARG A 171 -0.82 15.70 7.02
CA ARG A 171 -1.95 16.61 6.70
C ARG A 171 -1.50 17.99 6.19
N SER A 172 -0.20 18.27 6.23
CA SER A 172 0.38 19.58 5.83
C SER A 172 0.81 19.61 4.37
#